data_9e2fea3eb9e7cb8cf4a943c390eaddb1
#
_entry.id   9e2fea3eb9e7cb8cf4a943c390eaddb1
#
_cell.length_a   1.000
_cell.length_b   1.000
_cell.length_c   1.000
_cell.angle_alpha   90.00
_cell.angle_beta   90.00
_cell.angle_gamma   90.00
#
_symmetry.space_group_name_H-M   'P 1'
#
loop_
_entity.id
_entity.type
_entity.pdbx_description
1 polymer ?
#
loop_
_entity_poly.entity_id
_entity_poly.type
_entity_poly.pdbx_seq_one_letter_code
_entity_poly.pdbx_strand_id
1 'polypeptide(L)'
;GEIGVGKSYVIKGYGNSENGVLYQFWVKDLSTNSWTMIRDYGETNSFNYTPAKAGKYLIGIHVKDKYSKENLDDFIYENYDVSISKA
;
A
#
# COMPACT_ATOMS: atom_id res chain seq x y z
N GLY A 1 -0.35 -2.13 -12.55
CA GLY A 1 -1.67 -2.30 -13.15
C GLY A 1 -2.50 -1.04 -13.14
N GLU A 2 -3.60 -1.06 -13.85
CA GLU A 2 -4.51 0.08 -13.94
C GLU A 2 -5.67 -0.07 -12.97
N ILE A 3 -6.00 1.03 -12.27
CA ILE A 3 -7.07 1.07 -11.28
C ILE A 3 -8.05 2.19 -11.66
N GLY A 4 -9.36 1.90 -11.61
CA GLY A 4 -10.40 2.91 -11.86
C GLY A 4 -10.62 3.82 -10.68
N VAL A 5 -10.85 5.12 -10.94
CA VAL A 5 -11.22 6.11 -9.92
C VAL A 5 -12.56 5.72 -9.29
N GLY A 6 -12.63 5.81 -7.96
CA GLY A 6 -13.84 5.51 -7.20
C GLY A 6 -14.13 4.03 -6.98
N LYS A 7 -13.33 3.14 -7.55
CA LYS A 7 -13.44 1.70 -7.30
C LYS A 7 -12.50 1.27 -6.20
N SER A 8 -12.92 0.29 -5.40
CA SER A 8 -12.10 -0.25 -4.33
C SER A 8 -11.33 -1.47 -4.81
N TYR A 9 -10.06 -1.52 -4.45
CA TYR A 9 -9.15 -2.61 -4.78
C TYR A 9 -8.50 -3.11 -3.51
N VAL A 10 -8.39 -4.42 -3.38
CA VAL A 10 -7.72 -5.01 -2.23
C VAL A 10 -6.23 -5.10 -2.52
N ILE A 11 -5.44 -4.39 -1.72
CA ILE A 11 -3.98 -4.45 -1.76
C ILE A 11 -3.54 -5.40 -0.65
N LYS A 12 -2.73 -6.41 -1.00
CA LYS A 12 -2.27 -7.41 -0.04
C LYS A 12 -0.76 -7.49 0.02
N GLY A 13 -0.24 -7.58 1.24
CA GLY A 13 1.15 -7.90 1.49
C GLY A 13 1.28 -9.32 2.04
N TYR A 14 2.40 -9.94 1.75
CA TYR A 14 2.71 -11.30 2.24
C TYR A 14 4.09 -11.29 2.86
N GLY A 15 4.14 -11.36 4.18
CA GLY A 15 5.36 -11.51 4.93
C GLY A 15 5.36 -12.82 5.68
N ASN A 16 6.52 -13.24 6.13
CA ASN A 16 6.68 -14.43 6.93
C ASN A 16 7.70 -14.16 8.03
N SER A 17 7.32 -14.44 9.27
CA SER A 17 8.18 -14.24 10.42
C SER A 17 7.74 -15.14 11.56
N GLU A 18 8.70 -15.54 12.38
CA GLU A 18 8.49 -16.45 13.51
C GLU A 18 7.45 -15.93 14.50
N ASN A 19 7.45 -14.64 14.76
CA ASN A 19 6.64 -14.01 15.80
C ASN A 19 5.36 -13.36 15.26
N GLY A 20 5.13 -13.47 13.96
CA GLY A 20 4.05 -12.77 13.29
C GLY A 20 4.55 -11.52 12.58
N VAL A 21 3.79 -11.05 11.61
CA VAL A 21 4.17 -9.94 10.75
C VAL A 21 3.22 -8.78 10.95
N LEU A 22 3.78 -7.57 10.98
CA LEU A 22 3.01 -6.33 10.95
C LEU A 22 3.17 -5.68 9.58
N TYR A 23 2.09 -5.06 9.10
CA TYR A 23 2.00 -4.47 7.76
C TYR A 23 1.62 -3.00 7.86
N GLN A 24 2.35 -2.15 7.13
CA GLN A 24 2.09 -0.72 7.02
C GLN A 24 1.91 -0.37 5.54
N PHE A 25 0.87 0.40 5.22
CA PHE A 25 0.50 0.69 3.84
C PHE A 25 0.71 2.16 3.51
N TRP A 26 1.34 2.40 2.36
CA TRP A 26 1.69 3.73 1.86
C TRP A 26 1.26 3.90 0.42
N VAL A 27 0.97 5.13 0.04
CA VAL A 27 0.74 5.51 -1.35
C VAL A 27 1.61 6.71 -1.67
N LYS A 28 2.34 6.64 -2.79
CA LYS A 28 3.07 7.77 -3.34
C LYS A 28 2.34 8.27 -4.58
N ASP A 29 1.99 9.55 -4.58
CA ASP A 29 1.51 10.24 -5.77
C ASP A 29 2.71 10.65 -6.61
N LEU A 30 2.88 10.06 -7.80
CA LEU A 30 4.04 10.31 -8.64
C LEU A 30 4.02 11.68 -9.30
N SER A 31 2.85 12.35 -9.35
CA SER A 31 2.76 13.71 -9.86
C SER A 31 3.32 14.76 -8.90
N THR A 32 3.20 14.51 -7.61
CA THR A 32 3.71 15.40 -6.55
C THR A 32 4.95 14.86 -5.87
N ASN A 33 5.26 13.58 -6.12
CA ASN A 33 6.37 12.86 -5.48
C ASN A 33 6.23 12.78 -3.95
N SER A 34 4.99 12.77 -3.46
CA SER A 34 4.67 12.77 -2.03
C SER A 34 4.17 11.41 -1.56
N TRP A 35 4.69 10.93 -0.43
CA TRP A 35 4.22 9.72 0.23
C TRP A 35 3.16 10.05 1.28
N THR A 36 2.13 9.23 1.34
CA THR A 36 1.11 9.28 2.39
C THR A 36 0.99 7.90 3.03
N MET A 37 1.10 7.84 4.34
CA MET A 37 0.82 6.61 5.07
C MET A 37 -0.70 6.47 5.19
N ILE A 38 -1.24 5.39 4.60
CA ILE A 38 -2.68 5.17 4.59
C ILE A 38 -3.15 4.24 5.70
N ARG A 39 -2.27 3.40 6.23
CA ARG A 39 -2.54 2.63 7.44
C ARG A 39 -1.24 2.23 8.11
N ASP A 40 -1.12 2.52 9.40
CA ASP A 40 0.05 2.17 10.19
C ASP A 40 0.09 0.67 10.50
N TYR A 41 1.19 0.21 11.06
CA TYR A 41 1.45 -1.20 11.32
C TYR A 41 0.30 -1.87 12.07
N GLY A 42 -0.11 -3.02 11.55
CA GLY A 42 -1.11 -3.89 12.13
C GLY A 42 -0.98 -5.28 11.56
N GLU A 43 -1.69 -6.23 12.14
CA GLU A 43 -1.60 -7.64 11.77
C GLU A 43 -2.34 -7.97 10.47
N THR A 44 -3.30 -7.13 10.06
CA THR A 44 -4.06 -7.34 8.83
C THR A 44 -3.20 -7.05 7.61
N ASN A 45 -3.06 -8.02 6.73
CA ASN A 45 -2.17 -7.94 5.57
C ASN A 45 -2.84 -7.35 4.33
N SER A 46 -4.03 -6.78 4.46
CA SER A 46 -4.76 -6.23 3.32
C SER A 46 -5.30 -4.85 3.63
N PHE A 47 -5.46 -4.07 2.56
CA PHE A 47 -6.03 -2.73 2.63
C PHE A 47 -6.91 -2.49 1.40
N ASN A 48 -8.12 -1.94 1.62
CA ASN A 48 -9.00 -1.54 0.53
C ASN A 48 -8.63 -0.14 0.09
N TYR A 49 -8.09 -0.03 -1.11
CA TYR A 49 -7.67 1.24 -1.67
C TYR A 49 -8.69 1.74 -2.70
N THR A 50 -9.18 2.96 -2.50
CA THR A 50 -10.12 3.61 -3.40
C THR A 50 -9.52 4.94 -3.84
N PRO A 51 -8.93 5.02 -5.05
CA PRO A 51 -8.33 6.27 -5.51
C PRO A 51 -9.40 7.33 -5.80
N ALA A 52 -9.11 8.57 -5.39
CA ALA A 52 -10.04 9.69 -5.55
C ALA A 52 -9.85 10.42 -6.89
N LYS A 53 -8.68 10.31 -7.51
CA LYS A 53 -8.38 10.99 -8.78
C LYS A 53 -7.46 10.14 -9.65
N ALA A 54 -7.55 10.37 -10.96
CA ALA A 54 -6.68 9.72 -11.93
C ALA A 54 -5.23 10.17 -11.75
N GLY A 55 -4.29 9.30 -12.05
CA GLY A 55 -2.87 9.58 -11.93
C GLY A 55 -2.05 8.32 -11.90
N LYS A 56 -0.77 8.49 -11.60
CA LYS A 56 0.16 7.39 -11.42
C LYS A 56 0.58 7.33 -9.96
N TYR A 57 0.46 6.16 -9.37
CA TYR A 57 0.70 5.93 -7.95
C TYR A 57 1.62 4.75 -7.74
N LEU A 58 2.41 4.84 -6.68
CA LEU A 58 3.22 3.74 -6.20
C LEU A 58 2.63 3.30 -4.85
N ILE A 59 2.26 2.03 -4.76
CA ILE A 59 1.80 1.44 -3.52
C ILE A 59 3.01 0.86 -2.80
N GLY A 60 3.19 1.26 -1.55
CA GLY A 60 4.25 0.73 -0.71
C GLY A 60 3.66 -0.08 0.44
N ILE A 61 4.20 -1.27 0.65
CA ILE A 61 3.86 -2.09 1.80
C ILE A 61 5.15 -2.34 2.57
N HIS A 62 5.21 -1.83 3.79
CA HIS A 62 6.30 -2.09 4.71
C HIS A 62 5.89 -3.22 5.63
N VAL A 63 6.80 -4.13 5.87
CA VAL A 63 6.57 -5.26 6.76
C VAL A 63 7.68 -5.33 7.80
N LYS A 64 7.33 -5.82 8.98
CA LYS A 64 8.31 -6.12 10.00
C LYS A 64 7.82 -7.25 10.90
N ASP A 65 8.76 -7.93 11.56
CA ASP A 65 8.43 -8.85 12.62
C ASP A 65 7.72 -8.10 13.76
N LYS A 66 6.77 -8.74 14.40
CA LYS A 66 5.96 -8.16 15.46
C LYS A 66 6.79 -7.53 16.58
N TYR A 67 7.96 -8.07 16.85
CA TYR A 67 8.85 -7.59 17.90
C TYR A 67 10.07 -6.82 17.38
N SER A 68 10.14 -6.56 16.07
CA SER A 68 11.23 -5.78 15.50
C SER A 68 11.19 -4.34 16.02
N LYS A 69 12.35 -3.79 16.31
CA LYS A 69 12.54 -2.38 16.71
C LYS A 69 12.88 -1.49 15.52
N GLU A 70 13.01 -2.08 14.34
CA GLU A 70 13.28 -1.34 13.11
C GLU A 70 12.01 -0.66 12.58
N ASN A 71 12.17 0.35 11.75
CA ASN A 71 11.05 1.01 11.09
C ASN A 71 10.40 0.09 10.06
N LEU A 72 11.19 -0.76 9.42
CA LEU A 72 10.72 -1.82 8.54
C LEU A 72 11.83 -2.88 8.44
N ASP A 73 11.43 -4.11 8.19
CA ASP A 73 12.36 -5.21 7.94
C ASP A 73 12.45 -5.52 6.44
N ASP A 74 11.35 -5.28 5.69
CA ASP A 74 11.30 -5.46 4.25
C ASP A 74 10.18 -4.60 3.65
N PHE A 75 10.17 -4.46 2.33
CA PHE A 75 9.17 -3.67 1.65
C PHE A 75 8.86 -4.23 0.26
N ILE A 76 7.64 -3.91 -0.21
CA ILE A 76 7.18 -4.20 -1.56
C ILE A 76 6.62 -2.90 -2.13
N TYR A 77 7.06 -2.54 -3.33
CA TYR A 77 6.52 -1.37 -4.04
C TYR A 77 5.96 -1.81 -5.39
N GLU A 78 4.72 -1.41 -5.67
CA GLU A 78 4.06 -1.70 -6.94
C GLU A 78 3.49 -0.44 -7.57
N ASN A 79 3.67 -0.30 -8.87
CA ASN A 79 3.17 0.84 -9.63
C ASN A 79 1.74 0.59 -10.10
N TYR A 80 0.88 1.60 -9.92
CA TYR A 80 -0.49 1.58 -10.37
C TYR A 80 -0.80 2.83 -11.18
N ASP A 81 -1.40 2.65 -12.36
CA ASP A 81 -1.97 3.72 -13.14
C ASP A 81 -3.46 3.80 -12.83
N VAL A 82 -3.91 4.96 -12.39
CA VAL A 82 -5.30 5.19 -12.07
C VAL A 82 -5.94 5.98 -13.19
N SER A 83 -7.00 5.44 -13.76
CA SER A 83 -7.73 6.08 -14.83
C SER A 83 -9.12 6.51 -14.34
N ILE A 84 -9.73 7.43 -15.09
CA ILE A 84 -11.12 7.79 -14.84
C ILE A 84 -12.00 6.62 -15.29
N SER A 85 -12.80 6.12 -14.33
CA SER A 85 -13.78 5.09 -14.65
C SER A 85 -14.97 5.72 -15.36
N LYS A 86 -15.28 5.24 -16.55
CA LYS A 86 -16.50 5.65 -17.26
C LYS A 86 -17.61 4.69 -16.88
N ALA A 87 -18.69 5.27 -16.43
CA ALA A 87 -19.89 4.50 -16.08
C ALA A 87 -20.53 3.89 -17.33
#